data_26448e4439386e5496ab096a8e34a962
#
_entry.id   26448e4439386e5496ab096a8e34a962
#
_cell.length_a   1.000
_cell.length_b   1.000
_cell.length_c   1.000
_cell.angle_alpha   90.00
_cell.angle_beta   90.00
_cell.angle_gamma   90.00
#
_symmetry.space_group_name_H-M   'P 1'
#
loop_
_entity.id
_entity.type
_entity.pdbx_description
1 polymer ?
#
loop_
_entity_poly.entity_id
_entity_poly.type
_entity_poly.pdbx_seq_one_letter_code
_entity_poly.pdbx_strand_id
1 'polypeptide(L)'
;MYHSNGNYEAFARPKKPQGVDQKSAYLVGSGLASLSAAAFLVRDGQVKGENIHILEELPLAGGSLDGILNPTRGFIIRGGREMEDHFECLWDLFRSIPSLEVEDASVLDEFYWLNKEDPNFSHCRVIENKGQRIPDDGQFTLSDKSSEEMVKLYMTSESELQGLKITDVFSEEFFESNFWTYWASMFAFEKWHSAIEMRRYILRFIHHIDGLPDLSALKFTKYNQYESLVLPLVNYLKKHNVQFEYDTVVKNVIVEHVGSDMIAKELILEVNGVQETRNLTENDLVFVTNGSITAATTYGDNNTPAPISKELGGSWSLWKNLAKQDERFGHPEVFCENLPEQSWFVSATTTVKDKRIAEYIQKISKRDPYAGKVVTGGIVTVRDSNWMMSYTLNRQPHFKSQSKDELVVWIYGLYSGIKGNYVEKPIEECTGIEIAEEWLYHMGVPEELIHEFASEGCNTVPCYMPYITSYFMARKDGDRPLVVPNGSKNIAFIGNFAETPRDTVFTTEYSVRTAMEAVYTLLDVDRGVPEVFASAYDLRVLTKSTSRLMDGKKLADVKVPFLVKLFEKRAAKKIKGTMIEELLKDANLI
;
A
#
# COMPACT_ATOMS: atom_id res chain seq x y z
N MET A 1 15.88 -16.89 -7.29
CA MET A 1 17.29 -16.39 -7.12
C MET A 1 17.25 -15.28 -6.09
N TYR A 2 18.07 -15.33 -5.06
CA TYR A 2 18.15 -14.28 -4.04
C TYR A 2 19.04 -13.13 -4.52
N HIS A 3 18.55 -11.91 -4.39
CA HIS A 3 19.31 -10.68 -4.67
C HIS A 3 19.28 -9.82 -3.42
N SER A 4 20.30 -9.01 -3.19
CA SER A 4 20.38 -8.12 -2.02
C SER A 4 21.05 -6.80 -2.38
N ASN A 5 20.55 -5.70 -1.81
CA ASN A 5 21.18 -4.40 -1.72
C ASN A 5 21.88 -4.18 -0.38
N GLY A 6 21.94 -5.19 0.49
CA GLY A 6 22.48 -5.07 1.82
C GLY A 6 23.91 -4.53 1.84
N ASN A 7 24.21 -3.66 2.80
CA ASN A 7 25.54 -3.19 3.12
C ASN A 7 25.75 -3.12 4.64
N TYR A 8 27.01 -2.98 5.10
CA TYR A 8 27.34 -2.99 6.53
C TYR A 8 26.72 -1.79 7.29
N GLU A 9 26.50 -0.66 6.62
CA GLU A 9 25.97 0.56 7.21
C GLU A 9 24.56 0.34 7.79
N ALA A 10 23.75 -0.49 7.11
CA ALA A 10 22.40 -0.86 7.59
C ALA A 10 22.41 -1.54 8.97
N PHE A 11 23.54 -2.14 9.37
CA PHE A 11 23.71 -2.79 10.66
C PHE A 11 24.47 -1.92 11.67
N ALA A 12 25.04 -0.79 11.22
CA ALA A 12 25.83 0.09 12.08
C ALA A 12 24.90 0.95 12.96
N ARG A 13 25.35 1.21 14.18
CA ARG A 13 24.70 2.15 15.09
C ARG A 13 25.22 3.56 14.82
N PRO A 14 24.36 4.55 14.51
CA PRO A 14 24.80 5.91 14.29
C PRO A 14 25.30 6.55 15.60
N LYS A 15 26.19 7.51 15.49
CA LYS A 15 26.59 8.35 16.62
C LYS A 15 25.43 9.25 17.01
N LYS A 16 25.45 9.70 18.27
CA LYS A 16 24.49 10.68 18.76
C LYS A 16 24.66 12.02 18.01
N PRO A 17 23.60 12.53 17.35
CA PRO A 17 23.68 13.81 16.65
C PRO A 17 24.00 14.96 17.58
N GLN A 18 24.69 15.99 17.06
CA GLN A 18 25.07 17.15 17.85
C GLN A 18 23.83 17.97 18.24
N GLY A 19 23.78 18.43 19.50
CA GLY A 19 22.71 19.30 20.01
C GLY A 19 21.36 18.62 20.21
N VAL A 20 21.27 17.31 20.02
CA VAL A 20 20.01 16.56 20.07
C VAL A 20 19.32 16.59 21.44
N ASP A 21 20.09 16.78 22.54
CA ASP A 21 19.53 16.89 23.89
C ASP A 21 18.65 18.13 24.10
N GLN A 22 18.73 19.11 23.20
CA GLN A 22 17.92 20.34 23.21
C GLN A 22 16.75 20.27 22.22
N LYS A 23 16.63 19.16 21.47
CA LYS A 23 15.59 18.99 20.46
C LYS A 23 14.30 18.44 21.05
N SER A 24 13.19 18.97 20.57
CA SER A 24 11.86 18.39 20.71
C SER A 24 11.30 18.05 19.34
N ALA A 25 10.31 17.17 19.26
CA ALA A 25 9.69 16.76 18.01
C ALA A 25 8.17 16.69 18.14
N TYR A 26 7.48 17.27 17.18
CA TYR A 26 6.02 17.24 17.06
C TYR A 26 5.65 16.52 15.77
N LEU A 27 4.96 15.40 15.92
CA LEU A 27 4.55 14.54 14.80
C LEU A 27 3.03 14.66 14.61
N VAL A 28 2.61 15.10 13.44
CA VAL A 28 1.21 15.32 13.12
C VAL A 28 0.60 14.04 12.57
N GLY A 29 -0.38 13.50 13.28
CA GLY A 29 -0.99 12.20 13.06
C GLY A 29 -0.19 11.08 13.72
N SER A 30 -0.82 9.92 13.87
CA SER A 30 -0.21 8.71 14.47
C SER A 30 -0.26 7.50 13.53
N GLY A 31 -0.25 7.74 12.22
CA GLY A 31 -0.09 6.69 11.22
C GLY A 31 1.32 6.09 11.22
N LEU A 32 1.55 5.06 10.40
CA LEU A 32 2.84 4.35 10.34
C LEU A 32 4.03 5.30 10.13
N ALA A 33 3.89 6.33 9.30
CA ALA A 33 4.97 7.29 9.05
C ALA A 33 5.37 8.03 10.32
N SER A 34 4.42 8.60 11.06
CA SER A 34 4.69 9.31 12.31
C SER A 34 5.23 8.39 13.41
N LEU A 35 4.63 7.22 13.59
CA LEU A 35 5.10 6.23 14.56
C LEU A 35 6.53 5.76 14.25
N SER A 36 6.86 5.58 12.95
CA SER A 36 8.20 5.23 12.50
C SER A 36 9.20 6.37 12.73
N ALA A 37 8.80 7.61 12.40
CA ALA A 37 9.63 8.80 12.68
C ALA A 37 9.94 8.92 14.18
N ALA A 38 8.95 8.73 15.05
CA ALA A 38 9.16 8.72 16.51
C ALA A 38 10.15 7.61 16.93
N ALA A 39 10.04 6.42 16.34
CA ALA A 39 10.97 5.32 16.65
C ALA A 39 12.40 5.62 16.17
N PHE A 40 12.58 6.22 14.99
CA PHE A 40 13.90 6.64 14.51
C PHE A 40 14.46 7.80 15.31
N LEU A 41 13.63 8.74 15.76
CA LEU A 41 14.03 9.81 16.67
C LEU A 41 14.60 9.23 17.99
N VAL A 42 13.94 8.23 18.56
CA VAL A 42 14.40 7.55 19.78
C VAL A 42 15.66 6.72 19.52
N ARG A 43 15.62 5.84 18.50
CA ARG A 43 16.64 4.82 18.28
C ARG A 43 17.92 5.38 17.67
N ASP A 44 17.80 6.17 16.61
CA ASP A 44 18.92 6.63 15.77
C ASP A 44 19.25 8.11 16.05
N GLY A 45 18.24 8.96 16.17
CA GLY A 45 18.37 10.35 16.55
C GLY A 45 18.73 10.56 18.03
N GLN A 46 18.45 9.57 18.88
CA GLN A 46 18.71 9.60 20.31
C GLN A 46 18.09 10.83 21.02
N VAL A 47 16.94 11.27 20.50
CA VAL A 47 16.10 12.28 21.16
C VAL A 47 15.42 11.62 22.35
N LYS A 48 15.30 12.35 23.46
CA LYS A 48 14.59 11.86 24.65
C LYS A 48 13.11 11.69 24.33
N GLY A 49 12.53 10.55 24.66
CA GLY A 49 11.13 10.28 24.35
C GLY A 49 10.15 11.27 24.95
N GLU A 50 10.43 11.79 26.16
CA GLU A 50 9.64 12.83 26.83
C GLU A 50 9.52 14.13 26.01
N ASN A 51 10.44 14.35 25.06
CA ASN A 51 10.45 15.51 24.14
C ASN A 51 9.85 15.17 22.77
N ILE A 52 9.27 13.99 22.59
CA ILE A 52 8.64 13.57 21.35
C ILE A 52 7.13 13.52 21.56
N HIS A 53 6.38 14.33 20.81
CA HIS A 53 4.94 14.50 20.93
C HIS A 53 4.24 14.04 19.65
N ILE A 54 3.36 13.05 19.75
CA ILE A 54 2.52 12.56 18.66
C ILE A 54 1.13 13.16 18.85
N LEU A 55 0.73 14.02 17.90
CA LEU A 55 -0.54 14.75 17.92
C LEU A 55 -1.54 14.02 17.05
N GLU A 56 -2.57 13.42 17.65
CA GLU A 56 -3.53 12.57 16.94
C GLU A 56 -4.97 13.08 17.16
N GLU A 57 -5.67 13.25 16.04
CA GLU A 57 -7.08 13.69 16.03
C GLU A 57 -8.02 12.65 16.65
N LEU A 58 -7.73 11.37 16.46
CA LEU A 58 -8.55 10.27 16.94
C LEU A 58 -8.11 9.78 18.33
N PRO A 59 -8.98 9.07 19.07
CA PRO A 59 -8.61 8.47 20.35
C PRO A 59 -7.75 7.20 20.21
N LEU A 60 -7.31 6.87 19.00
CA LEU A 60 -6.60 5.65 18.66
C LEU A 60 -5.47 5.94 17.66
N ALA A 61 -4.28 5.42 17.92
CA ALA A 61 -3.15 5.47 17.01
C ALA A 61 -3.25 4.41 15.89
N GLY A 62 -2.57 4.64 14.75
CA GLY A 62 -2.41 3.64 13.68
C GLY A 62 -2.74 4.15 12.29
N GLY A 63 -3.49 5.23 12.16
CA GLY A 63 -3.84 5.84 10.87
C GLY A 63 -4.58 4.87 9.95
N SER A 64 -4.04 4.58 8.77
CA SER A 64 -4.64 3.69 7.78
C SER A 64 -4.27 2.21 7.95
N LEU A 65 -3.38 1.85 8.88
CA LEU A 65 -3.10 0.44 9.18
C LEU A 65 -4.22 -0.16 10.02
N ASP A 66 -4.86 -1.17 9.46
CA ASP A 66 -6.13 -1.67 9.96
C ASP A 66 -6.00 -2.99 10.73
N GLY A 67 -6.89 -3.08 11.51
CA GLY A 67 -7.85 -4.04 12.01
C GLY A 67 -8.43 -3.60 13.34
N ILE A 68 -9.68 -3.23 13.32
CA ILE A 68 -10.40 -2.76 14.51
C ILE A 68 -11.63 -3.64 14.73
N LEU A 69 -11.89 -3.99 15.99
CA LEU A 69 -13.21 -4.46 16.42
C LEU A 69 -14.05 -3.26 16.87
N ASN A 70 -15.00 -2.86 16.04
CA ASN A 70 -15.97 -1.87 16.42
C ASN A 70 -17.04 -2.52 17.31
N PRO A 71 -17.35 -1.96 18.52
CA PRO A 71 -18.26 -2.61 19.47
C PRO A 71 -19.70 -2.84 18.94
N THR A 72 -20.15 -2.00 18.00
CA THR A 72 -21.52 -2.06 17.46
C THR A 72 -21.60 -2.68 16.08
N ARG A 73 -20.54 -2.61 15.27
CA ARG A 73 -20.53 -3.09 13.88
C ARG A 73 -19.82 -4.42 13.69
N GLY A 74 -18.79 -4.72 14.48
CA GLY A 74 -17.97 -5.91 14.33
C GLY A 74 -16.58 -5.63 13.80
N PHE A 75 -15.94 -6.61 13.18
CA PHE A 75 -14.59 -6.49 12.63
C PHE A 75 -14.56 -5.59 11.39
N ILE A 76 -13.56 -4.74 11.29
CA ILE A 76 -13.37 -3.79 10.18
C ILE A 76 -11.94 -3.86 9.67
N ILE A 77 -11.80 -4.07 8.35
CA ILE A 77 -10.58 -3.97 7.57
C ILE A 77 -10.86 -3.00 6.43
N ARG A 78 -10.02 -1.97 6.23
CA ARG A 78 -10.21 -0.97 5.16
C ARG A 78 -9.33 -1.22 3.94
N GLY A 79 -8.41 -2.16 4.01
CA GLY A 79 -7.54 -2.51 2.88
C GLY A 79 -6.64 -3.69 3.18
N GLY A 80 -6.17 -4.38 2.15
CA GLY A 80 -5.05 -5.31 2.21
C GLY A 80 -3.74 -4.54 2.42
N ARG A 81 -2.77 -5.20 3.07
CA ARG A 81 -1.41 -4.64 3.25
C ARG A 81 -0.42 -5.78 3.09
N GLU A 82 -0.07 -6.00 1.86
CA GLU A 82 0.91 -6.97 1.47
C GLU A 82 2.32 -6.41 1.69
N MET A 83 3.25 -7.28 2.03
CA MET A 83 4.66 -6.95 2.23
C MET A 83 5.54 -7.88 1.42
N GLU A 84 6.79 -7.48 1.22
CA GLU A 84 7.76 -8.26 0.45
C GLU A 84 9.18 -8.16 1.05
N ASP A 85 10.13 -8.91 0.50
CA ASP A 85 11.47 -9.08 1.09
C ASP A 85 12.30 -7.80 1.10
N HIS A 86 12.10 -6.90 0.12
CA HIS A 86 12.90 -5.69 -0.06
C HIS A 86 12.21 -4.41 0.42
N PHE A 87 11.45 -4.50 1.48
CA PHE A 87 11.00 -3.34 2.26
C PHE A 87 12.07 -2.98 3.28
N GLU A 88 13.18 -2.44 2.78
CA GLU A 88 14.44 -2.28 3.51
C GLU A 88 14.30 -1.39 4.76
N CYS A 89 13.58 -0.26 4.66
CA CYS A 89 13.37 0.63 5.80
C CYS A 89 12.36 0.05 6.79
N LEU A 90 11.33 -0.63 6.30
CA LEU A 90 10.35 -1.32 7.14
C LEU A 90 11.03 -2.39 8.00
N TRP A 91 11.85 -3.23 7.39
CA TRP A 91 12.53 -4.31 8.10
C TRP A 91 13.64 -3.79 9.02
N ASP A 92 14.32 -2.71 8.64
CA ASP A 92 15.26 -2.02 9.54
C ASP A 92 14.55 -1.51 10.81
N LEU A 93 13.35 -0.97 10.69
CA LEU A 93 12.55 -0.55 11.83
C LEU A 93 12.17 -1.76 12.70
N PHE A 94 11.48 -2.74 12.10
CA PHE A 94 10.85 -3.83 12.84
C PHE A 94 11.82 -4.88 13.39
N ARG A 95 13.08 -4.90 12.96
CA ARG A 95 14.14 -5.70 13.62
C ARG A 95 14.46 -5.23 15.04
N SER A 96 14.09 -3.99 15.39
CA SER A 96 14.33 -3.41 16.71
C SER A 96 13.07 -3.27 17.57
N ILE A 97 11.88 -3.57 17.01
CA ILE A 97 10.61 -3.52 17.75
C ILE A 97 10.30 -4.90 18.31
N PRO A 98 10.15 -5.05 19.63
CA PRO A 98 9.84 -6.35 20.25
C PRO A 98 8.50 -6.91 19.78
N SER A 99 8.45 -8.20 19.48
CA SER A 99 7.21 -8.93 19.24
C SER A 99 6.32 -8.94 20.49
N LEU A 100 5.01 -8.93 20.29
CA LEU A 100 4.02 -9.14 21.36
C LEU A 100 3.56 -10.61 21.44
N GLU A 101 3.98 -11.44 20.49
CA GLU A 101 3.57 -12.85 20.37
C GLU A 101 4.68 -13.83 20.78
N VAL A 102 5.92 -13.44 20.56
CA VAL A 102 7.08 -14.31 20.78
C VAL A 102 8.08 -13.61 21.69
N GLU A 103 8.35 -14.22 22.83
CA GLU A 103 9.31 -13.72 23.81
C GLU A 103 10.73 -13.69 23.21
N ASP A 104 11.51 -12.67 23.55
CA ASP A 104 12.88 -12.44 23.07
C ASP A 104 13.05 -12.33 21.54
N ALA A 105 11.96 -12.09 20.81
CA ALA A 105 11.97 -11.90 19.38
C ALA A 105 11.55 -10.48 18.98
N SER A 106 12.01 -10.04 17.82
CA SER A 106 11.48 -8.83 17.16
C SER A 106 10.25 -9.15 16.32
N VAL A 107 9.52 -8.11 15.93
CA VAL A 107 8.41 -8.24 14.96
C VAL A 107 8.92 -8.82 13.63
N LEU A 108 10.13 -8.45 13.20
CA LEU A 108 10.76 -9.03 12.01
C LEU A 108 11.03 -10.53 12.17
N ASP A 109 11.55 -10.98 13.32
CA ASP A 109 11.82 -12.40 13.58
C ASP A 109 10.53 -13.22 13.52
N GLU A 110 9.48 -12.76 14.21
CA GLU A 110 8.15 -13.37 14.17
C GLU A 110 7.62 -13.48 12.74
N PHE A 111 7.68 -12.38 11.98
CA PHE A 111 7.22 -12.31 10.60
C PHE A 111 8.01 -13.26 9.68
N TYR A 112 9.34 -13.30 9.83
CA TYR A 112 10.21 -14.17 9.06
C TYR A 112 9.90 -15.65 9.32
N TRP A 113 9.81 -16.05 10.58
CA TRP A 113 9.56 -17.45 10.96
C TRP A 113 8.19 -17.90 10.48
N LEU A 114 7.14 -17.09 10.65
CA LEU A 114 5.79 -17.39 10.20
C LEU A 114 5.74 -17.64 8.68
N ASN A 115 6.31 -16.73 7.87
CA ASN A 115 6.27 -16.85 6.42
C ASN A 115 7.25 -17.92 5.89
N LYS A 116 8.22 -18.35 6.68
CA LYS A 116 9.08 -19.50 6.39
C LYS A 116 8.37 -20.83 6.64
N GLU A 117 7.60 -20.91 7.72
CA GLU A 117 6.86 -22.11 8.10
C GLU A 117 5.62 -22.32 7.21
N ASP A 118 4.91 -21.24 6.88
CA ASP A 118 3.70 -21.23 6.07
C ASP A 118 3.84 -20.23 4.92
N PRO A 119 4.60 -20.58 3.85
CA PRO A 119 4.83 -19.70 2.71
C PRO A 119 3.54 -19.34 1.99
N ASN A 120 3.45 -18.09 1.55
CA ASN A 120 2.27 -17.62 0.84
C ASN A 120 2.21 -18.17 -0.59
N PHE A 121 1.01 -18.55 -1.02
CA PHE A 121 0.74 -19.00 -2.38
C PHE A 121 -0.77 -19.01 -2.65
N SER A 122 -1.19 -18.47 -3.79
CA SER A 122 -2.58 -18.55 -4.26
C SER A 122 -2.78 -19.71 -5.24
N HIS A 123 -3.78 -20.54 -5.00
CA HIS A 123 -4.19 -21.60 -5.94
C HIS A 123 -5.11 -21.08 -7.04
N CYS A 124 -5.77 -19.96 -6.81
CA CYS A 124 -6.74 -19.37 -7.74
C CYS A 124 -6.68 -17.84 -7.60
N ARG A 125 -6.23 -17.18 -8.65
CA ARG A 125 -6.07 -15.73 -8.69
C ARG A 125 -7.29 -15.03 -9.28
N VAL A 126 -7.92 -15.67 -10.27
CA VAL A 126 -9.06 -15.12 -11.00
C VAL A 126 -10.13 -16.19 -11.18
N ILE A 127 -11.36 -15.82 -10.85
CA ILE A 127 -12.57 -16.64 -11.07
C ILE A 127 -13.54 -15.92 -12.00
N GLU A 128 -14.43 -16.68 -12.61
CA GLU A 128 -15.59 -16.25 -13.39
C GLU A 128 -16.72 -17.29 -13.26
N ASN A 129 -17.87 -17.03 -13.87
CA ASN A 129 -18.96 -17.99 -13.97
C ASN A 129 -19.29 -18.69 -12.63
N LYS A 130 -19.55 -17.90 -11.57
CA LYS A 130 -19.91 -18.41 -10.24
C LYS A 130 -18.83 -19.32 -9.65
N GLY A 131 -17.63 -18.78 -9.49
CA GLY A 131 -16.54 -19.41 -8.75
C GLY A 131 -15.67 -20.39 -9.52
N GLN A 132 -15.74 -20.39 -10.85
CA GLN A 132 -14.86 -21.20 -11.68
C GLN A 132 -13.54 -20.47 -11.94
N ARG A 133 -12.43 -21.16 -11.72
CA ARG A 133 -11.11 -20.63 -12.09
C ARG A 133 -11.02 -20.46 -13.60
N ILE A 134 -10.53 -19.32 -14.08
CA ILE A 134 -10.33 -19.07 -15.52
C ILE A 134 -9.28 -20.03 -16.10
N PRO A 135 -9.42 -20.47 -17.36
CA PRO A 135 -8.52 -21.47 -17.95
C PRO A 135 -7.06 -21.02 -18.07
N ASP A 136 -6.85 -19.72 -18.28
CA ASP A 136 -5.56 -19.06 -18.47
C ASP A 136 -5.04 -18.37 -17.19
N ASP A 137 -5.61 -18.68 -16.02
CA ASP A 137 -5.11 -18.19 -14.74
C ASP A 137 -3.68 -18.67 -14.52
N GLY A 138 -2.78 -17.73 -14.28
CA GLY A 138 -1.35 -17.96 -14.20
C GLY A 138 -0.57 -17.46 -15.43
N GLN A 139 -1.23 -17.08 -16.53
CA GLN A 139 -0.64 -16.45 -17.70
C GLN A 139 -0.92 -14.94 -17.70
N PHE A 140 -0.03 -14.16 -18.32
CA PHE A 140 -0.21 -12.71 -18.43
C PHE A 140 -1.03 -12.29 -19.64
N THR A 141 -1.09 -13.12 -20.67
CA THR A 141 -1.85 -12.92 -21.92
C THR A 141 -1.58 -11.58 -22.62
N LEU A 142 -0.37 -11.04 -22.44
CA LEU A 142 0.04 -9.82 -23.13
C LEU A 142 0.21 -10.06 -24.62
N SER A 143 -0.36 -9.17 -25.45
CA SER A 143 -0.08 -9.16 -26.89
C SER A 143 1.33 -8.63 -27.18
N ASP A 144 1.80 -8.83 -28.40
CA ASP A 144 3.08 -8.27 -28.84
C ASP A 144 3.09 -6.74 -28.71
N LYS A 145 1.98 -6.09 -29.07
CA LYS A 145 1.81 -4.63 -28.93
C LYS A 145 1.84 -4.18 -27.48
N SER A 146 1.09 -4.84 -26.60
CA SER A 146 1.08 -4.53 -25.17
C SER A 146 2.46 -4.71 -24.54
N SER A 147 3.21 -5.71 -24.98
CA SER A 147 4.60 -5.93 -24.54
C SER A 147 5.54 -4.80 -25.00
N GLU A 148 5.36 -4.29 -26.22
CA GLU A 148 6.10 -3.11 -26.70
C GLU A 148 5.77 -1.84 -25.90
N GLU A 149 4.47 -1.63 -25.58
CA GLU A 149 4.02 -0.51 -24.75
C GLU A 149 4.60 -0.58 -23.33
N MET A 150 4.67 -1.76 -22.72
CA MET A 150 5.34 -1.99 -21.43
C MET A 150 6.82 -1.61 -21.47
N VAL A 151 7.56 -2.07 -22.48
CA VAL A 151 8.97 -1.72 -22.65
C VAL A 151 9.14 -0.22 -22.86
N LYS A 152 8.26 0.41 -23.64
CA LYS A 152 8.27 1.86 -23.86
C LYS A 152 8.07 2.61 -22.56
N LEU A 153 7.04 2.25 -21.75
CA LEU A 153 6.81 2.88 -20.45
C LEU A 153 8.02 2.72 -19.53
N TYR A 154 8.61 1.53 -19.48
CA TYR A 154 9.79 1.24 -18.69
C TYR A 154 10.96 2.18 -19.03
N MET A 155 11.19 2.44 -20.33
CA MET A 155 12.29 3.26 -20.84
C MET A 155 12.00 4.77 -20.82
N THR A 156 10.73 5.18 -20.72
CA THR A 156 10.34 6.59 -20.73
C THR A 156 10.72 7.25 -19.41
N SER A 157 11.22 8.48 -19.43
CA SER A 157 11.57 9.24 -18.23
C SER A 157 10.31 9.74 -17.49
N GLU A 158 10.40 9.98 -16.19
CA GLU A 158 9.29 10.55 -15.44
C GLU A 158 8.92 11.96 -15.92
N SER A 159 9.90 12.74 -16.40
CA SER A 159 9.63 14.08 -16.94
C SER A 159 8.75 14.07 -18.18
N GLU A 160 8.80 13.00 -18.99
CA GLU A 160 7.94 12.84 -20.18
C GLU A 160 6.55 12.29 -19.81
N LEU A 161 6.38 11.73 -18.62
CA LEU A 161 5.13 11.15 -18.15
C LEU A 161 4.30 12.12 -17.27
N GLN A 162 4.80 13.34 -17.04
CA GLN A 162 4.12 14.30 -16.18
C GLN A 162 2.72 14.63 -16.67
N GLY A 163 1.73 14.47 -15.78
CA GLY A 163 0.33 14.71 -16.08
C GLY A 163 -0.35 13.67 -16.97
N LEU A 164 0.40 12.64 -17.45
CA LEU A 164 -0.17 11.57 -18.26
C LEU A 164 -0.87 10.52 -17.41
N LYS A 165 -1.95 9.97 -17.97
CA LYS A 165 -2.70 8.83 -17.44
C LYS A 165 -2.19 7.52 -18.05
N ILE A 166 -2.55 6.39 -17.44
CA ILE A 166 -2.24 5.06 -17.97
C ILE A 166 -2.82 4.87 -19.37
N THR A 167 -4.04 5.42 -19.63
CA THR A 167 -4.67 5.42 -20.96
C THR A 167 -3.92 6.19 -22.03
N ASP A 168 -3.02 7.11 -21.65
CA ASP A 168 -2.22 7.86 -22.61
C ASP A 168 -0.99 7.08 -23.09
N VAL A 169 -0.65 5.99 -22.40
CA VAL A 169 0.55 5.17 -22.68
C VAL A 169 0.24 3.75 -23.13
N PHE A 170 -0.97 3.24 -22.82
CA PHE A 170 -1.41 1.90 -23.21
C PHE A 170 -2.67 1.95 -24.09
N SER A 171 -2.72 1.04 -25.07
CA SER A 171 -3.91 0.80 -25.88
C SER A 171 -4.95 -0.07 -25.16
N GLU A 172 -6.20 -0.10 -25.67
CA GLU A 172 -7.28 -0.91 -25.08
C GLU A 172 -6.92 -2.40 -24.97
N GLU A 173 -6.14 -2.93 -25.90
CA GLU A 173 -5.68 -4.31 -25.91
C GLU A 173 -4.87 -4.71 -24.64
N PHE A 174 -4.13 -3.76 -24.06
CA PHE A 174 -3.42 -3.97 -22.80
C PHE A 174 -4.39 -4.24 -21.64
N PHE A 175 -5.51 -3.51 -21.61
CA PHE A 175 -6.50 -3.59 -20.53
C PHE A 175 -7.36 -4.87 -20.59
N GLU A 176 -7.31 -5.60 -21.69
CA GLU A 176 -7.97 -6.92 -21.83
C GLU A 176 -7.09 -8.07 -21.34
N SER A 177 -5.82 -7.82 -21.03
CA SER A 177 -4.87 -8.84 -20.58
C SER A 177 -5.10 -9.28 -19.13
N ASN A 178 -4.70 -10.51 -18.81
CA ASN A 178 -4.64 -10.98 -17.42
C ASN A 178 -3.60 -10.19 -16.61
N PHE A 179 -2.55 -9.66 -17.25
CA PHE A 179 -1.59 -8.79 -16.58
C PHE A 179 -2.31 -7.58 -15.96
N TRP A 180 -3.15 -6.88 -16.72
CA TRP A 180 -3.91 -5.76 -16.19
C TRP A 180 -4.88 -6.19 -15.09
N THR A 181 -5.58 -7.31 -15.25
CA THR A 181 -6.48 -7.85 -14.23
C THR A 181 -5.75 -8.12 -12.91
N TYR A 182 -4.57 -8.77 -12.96
CA TYR A 182 -3.75 -9.02 -11.79
C TYR A 182 -3.22 -7.72 -11.17
N TRP A 183 -2.77 -6.79 -12.01
CA TRP A 183 -2.17 -5.54 -11.59
C TRP A 183 -3.18 -4.58 -10.98
N ALA A 184 -4.29 -4.36 -11.66
CA ALA A 184 -5.37 -3.49 -11.21
C ALA A 184 -5.97 -3.96 -9.89
N SER A 185 -6.28 -5.25 -9.77
CA SER A 185 -6.84 -5.78 -8.53
C SER A 185 -5.83 -5.82 -7.38
N MET A 186 -4.54 -6.07 -7.66
CA MET A 186 -3.51 -6.12 -6.62
C MET A 186 -3.19 -4.76 -6.01
N PHE A 187 -3.09 -3.74 -6.84
CA PHE A 187 -2.63 -2.41 -6.44
C PHE A 187 -3.73 -1.35 -6.44
N ALA A 188 -4.97 -1.70 -6.77
CA ALA A 188 -6.10 -0.79 -6.95
C ALA A 188 -5.84 0.28 -8.03
N PHE A 189 -5.14 -0.09 -9.12
CA PHE A 189 -4.97 0.79 -10.26
C PHE A 189 -6.21 0.82 -11.13
N GLU A 190 -6.53 2.01 -11.62
CA GLU A 190 -7.51 2.23 -12.65
C GLU A 190 -6.91 2.91 -13.88
N LYS A 191 -7.56 2.80 -15.02
CA LYS A 191 -7.07 3.27 -16.33
C LYS A 191 -6.71 4.77 -16.34
N TRP A 192 -7.41 5.58 -15.56
CA TRP A 192 -7.25 7.04 -15.47
C TRP A 192 -6.16 7.48 -14.45
N HIS A 193 -5.54 6.54 -13.74
CA HIS A 193 -4.45 6.83 -12.82
C HIS A 193 -3.16 7.27 -13.53
N SER A 194 -2.21 7.75 -12.76
CA SER A 194 -0.91 8.29 -13.20
C SER A 194 -0.04 7.26 -13.92
N ALA A 195 0.46 7.61 -15.10
CA ALA A 195 1.47 6.84 -15.80
C ALA A 195 2.82 6.82 -15.04
N ILE A 196 3.16 7.89 -14.30
CA ILE A 196 4.36 7.93 -13.44
C ILE A 196 4.26 6.85 -12.36
N GLU A 197 3.13 6.78 -11.65
CA GLU A 197 2.96 5.79 -10.58
C GLU A 197 2.95 4.37 -11.14
N MET A 198 2.29 4.12 -12.27
CA MET A 198 2.35 2.82 -12.95
C MET A 198 3.79 2.42 -13.29
N ARG A 199 4.59 3.34 -13.84
CA ARG A 199 5.99 3.09 -14.13
C ARG A 199 6.81 2.81 -12.88
N ARG A 200 6.63 3.60 -11.81
CA ARG A 200 7.34 3.39 -10.53
C ARG A 200 7.05 2.01 -9.96
N TYR A 201 5.78 1.58 -9.99
CA TYR A 201 5.39 0.25 -9.53
C TYR A 201 6.02 -0.87 -10.36
N ILE A 202 6.06 -0.73 -11.70
CA ILE A 202 6.73 -1.71 -12.57
C ILE A 202 8.22 -1.80 -12.22
N LEU A 203 8.91 -0.66 -12.10
CA LEU A 203 10.33 -0.64 -11.75
C LEU A 203 10.59 -1.21 -10.34
N ARG A 204 9.72 -0.87 -9.38
CA ARG A 204 9.86 -1.26 -7.98
C ARG A 204 9.66 -2.76 -7.77
N PHE A 205 8.72 -3.37 -8.50
CA PHE A 205 8.31 -4.75 -8.31
C PHE A 205 8.68 -5.70 -9.45
N ILE A 206 9.54 -5.27 -10.40
CA ILE A 206 9.92 -6.09 -11.55
C ILE A 206 10.51 -7.45 -11.14
N HIS A 207 11.20 -7.54 -10.02
CA HIS A 207 11.76 -8.77 -9.48
C HIS A 207 10.71 -9.76 -8.96
N HIS A 208 9.47 -9.30 -8.77
CA HIS A 208 8.33 -10.11 -8.31
C HIS A 208 7.31 -10.44 -9.42
N ILE A 209 7.60 -10.10 -10.67
CA ILE A 209 6.70 -10.40 -11.80
C ILE A 209 6.38 -11.90 -11.86
N ASP A 210 7.35 -12.77 -11.60
CA ASP A 210 7.12 -14.22 -11.54
C ASP A 210 6.01 -14.62 -10.57
N GLY A 211 5.95 -13.97 -9.41
CA GLY A 211 5.02 -14.26 -8.33
C GLY A 211 3.72 -13.46 -8.38
N LEU A 212 3.47 -12.64 -9.41
CA LEU A 212 2.24 -11.87 -9.52
C LEU A 212 0.99 -12.75 -9.78
N PRO A 213 1.07 -13.80 -10.62
CA PRO A 213 -0.09 -14.67 -10.87
C PRO A 213 -0.47 -15.59 -9.71
N ASP A 214 0.48 -15.98 -8.86
CA ASP A 214 0.24 -16.89 -7.73
C ASP A 214 0.47 -16.25 -6.36
N LEU A 215 0.84 -14.96 -6.34
CA LEU A 215 1.11 -14.16 -5.14
C LEU A 215 2.17 -14.75 -4.20
N SER A 216 3.05 -15.63 -4.70
CA SER A 216 4.12 -16.27 -3.92
C SER A 216 5.17 -15.28 -3.41
N ALA A 217 5.27 -14.10 -4.05
CA ALA A 217 6.15 -13.02 -3.62
C ALA A 217 5.68 -12.31 -2.34
N LEU A 218 4.38 -12.39 -2.05
CA LEU A 218 3.78 -11.65 -0.94
C LEU A 218 3.96 -12.36 0.40
N LYS A 219 4.01 -11.55 1.44
CA LYS A 219 4.09 -12.01 2.81
C LYS A 219 3.10 -11.25 3.69
N PHE A 220 2.59 -11.93 4.71
CA PHE A 220 1.54 -11.42 5.58
C PHE A 220 1.91 -11.60 7.04
N THR A 221 1.39 -10.71 7.89
CA THR A 221 1.45 -10.83 9.34
C THR A 221 0.53 -11.97 9.84
N LYS A 222 0.72 -12.37 11.08
CA LYS A 222 -0.11 -13.40 11.73
C LYS A 222 -1.56 -12.95 11.89
N TYR A 223 -1.73 -11.76 12.44
CA TYR A 223 -3.00 -11.07 12.60
C TYR A 223 -3.09 -9.86 11.67
N ASN A 224 -4.14 -9.06 11.77
CA ASN A 224 -4.22 -7.77 11.09
C ASN A 224 -3.04 -6.87 11.46
N GLN A 225 -2.81 -5.82 10.67
CA GLN A 225 -1.60 -5.01 10.83
C GLN A 225 -1.64 -4.06 12.02
N TYR A 226 -2.83 -3.72 12.50
CA TYR A 226 -2.93 -2.97 13.74
C TYR A 226 -2.36 -3.78 14.91
N GLU A 227 -2.77 -5.03 15.06
CA GLU A 227 -2.30 -5.90 16.14
C GLU A 227 -0.85 -6.38 15.96
N SER A 228 -0.41 -6.58 14.71
CA SER A 228 0.92 -7.14 14.43
C SER A 228 2.02 -6.11 14.24
N LEU A 229 1.71 -4.88 13.85
CA LEU A 229 2.70 -3.83 13.58
C LEU A 229 2.49 -2.59 14.44
N VAL A 230 1.25 -2.05 14.50
CA VAL A 230 0.98 -0.80 15.20
C VAL A 230 1.12 -0.95 16.71
N LEU A 231 0.47 -1.94 17.30
CA LEU A 231 0.53 -2.16 18.76
C LEU A 231 1.95 -2.40 19.29
N PRO A 232 2.78 -3.26 18.66
CA PRO A 232 4.18 -3.41 19.09
C PRO A 232 4.94 -2.07 19.03
N LEU A 233 4.75 -1.28 17.97
CA LEU A 233 5.42 0.00 17.79
C LEU A 233 4.95 1.05 18.80
N VAL A 234 3.65 1.15 19.07
CA VAL A 234 3.08 2.02 20.11
C VAL A 234 3.61 1.62 21.50
N ASN A 235 3.67 0.32 21.80
CA ASN A 235 4.21 -0.16 23.08
C ASN A 235 5.71 0.17 23.23
N TYR A 236 6.48 0.02 22.14
CA TYR A 236 7.88 0.42 22.11
C TYR A 236 8.04 1.92 22.43
N LEU A 237 7.27 2.77 21.76
CA LEU A 237 7.32 4.23 21.94
C LEU A 237 6.91 4.63 23.36
N LYS A 238 5.83 4.07 23.91
CA LYS A 238 5.40 4.30 25.29
C LYS A 238 6.45 3.89 26.31
N LYS A 239 7.12 2.76 26.09
CA LYS A 239 8.24 2.30 26.95
C LYS A 239 9.41 3.27 26.94
N HIS A 240 9.58 4.03 25.87
CA HIS A 240 10.60 5.10 25.76
C HIS A 240 10.08 6.47 26.18
N ASN A 241 8.92 6.55 26.82
CA ASN A 241 8.27 7.80 27.31
C ASN A 241 7.85 8.78 26.21
N VAL A 242 7.59 8.33 24.98
CA VAL A 242 7.02 9.18 23.93
C VAL A 242 5.60 9.59 24.32
N GLN A 243 5.27 10.87 24.13
CA GLN A 243 4.00 11.47 24.52
C GLN A 243 2.96 11.30 23.39
N PHE A 244 1.81 10.71 23.70
CA PHE A 244 0.67 10.60 22.78
C PHE A 244 -0.39 11.60 23.23
N GLU A 245 -0.67 12.60 22.41
CA GLU A 245 -1.69 13.63 22.62
C GLU A 245 -2.87 13.33 21.67
N TYR A 246 -3.86 12.58 22.16
CA TYR A 246 -5.08 12.26 21.44
C TYR A 246 -6.08 13.41 21.48
N ASP A 247 -7.16 13.34 20.69
CA ASP A 247 -8.18 14.38 20.55
C ASP A 247 -7.58 15.77 20.24
N THR A 248 -6.47 15.75 19.49
CA THR A 248 -5.65 16.91 19.15
C THR A 248 -5.55 17.08 17.64
N VAL A 249 -6.29 18.06 17.11
CA VAL A 249 -6.29 18.36 15.67
C VAL A 249 -5.29 19.48 15.39
N VAL A 250 -4.33 19.24 14.50
CA VAL A 250 -3.43 20.27 14.01
C VAL A 250 -4.09 20.99 12.84
N LYS A 251 -4.53 22.23 13.06
CA LYS A 251 -5.20 23.04 12.03
C LYS A 251 -4.24 23.71 11.06
N ASN A 252 -3.06 24.12 11.55
CA ASN A 252 -2.02 24.74 10.73
C ASN A 252 -0.64 24.63 11.40
N VAL A 253 0.40 24.76 10.61
CA VAL A 253 1.77 25.02 11.04
C VAL A 253 2.18 26.35 10.40
N ILE A 254 2.47 27.36 11.21
CA ILE A 254 2.89 28.68 10.72
C ILE A 254 4.39 28.63 10.46
N VAL A 255 4.77 29.00 9.24
CA VAL A 255 6.16 28.99 8.77
C VAL A 255 6.63 30.42 8.53
N GLU A 256 7.79 30.77 9.11
CA GLU A 256 8.49 32.01 8.87
C GLU A 256 9.58 31.82 7.80
N HIS A 257 9.71 32.78 6.90
CA HIS A 257 10.75 32.80 5.87
C HIS A 257 11.87 33.77 6.25
N VAL A 258 13.10 33.27 6.29
CA VAL A 258 14.32 34.04 6.53
C VAL A 258 15.26 33.83 5.35
N GLY A 259 15.19 34.71 4.37
CA GLY A 259 15.86 34.53 3.08
C GLY A 259 15.30 33.33 2.34
N SER A 260 16.14 32.33 2.04
CA SER A 260 15.72 31.06 1.44
C SER A 260 15.28 30.00 2.44
N ASP A 261 15.52 30.26 3.73
CA ASP A 261 15.25 29.31 4.80
C ASP A 261 13.80 29.38 5.27
N MET A 262 13.26 28.24 5.68
CA MET A 262 11.93 28.06 6.25
C MET A 262 12.02 27.50 7.66
N ILE A 263 11.31 28.11 8.59
CA ILE A 263 11.29 27.73 10.00
C ILE A 263 9.84 27.64 10.48
N ALA A 264 9.39 26.47 10.91
CA ALA A 264 8.12 26.33 11.62
C ALA A 264 8.20 27.05 12.97
N LYS A 265 7.25 27.96 13.22
CA LYS A 265 7.23 28.86 14.41
C LYS A 265 6.07 28.60 15.34
N GLU A 266 4.94 28.15 14.83
CA GLU A 266 3.75 27.92 15.64
C GLU A 266 2.97 26.70 15.13
N LEU A 267 2.40 25.94 16.05
CA LEU A 267 1.34 24.97 15.78
C LEU A 267 0.00 25.56 16.22
N ILE A 268 -0.94 25.63 15.30
CA ILE A 268 -2.32 26.00 15.61
C ILE A 268 -3.10 24.69 15.83
N LEU A 269 -3.52 24.48 17.05
CA LEU A 269 -4.13 23.23 17.51
C LEU A 269 -5.60 23.45 17.91
N GLU A 270 -6.37 22.39 17.88
CA GLU A 270 -7.64 22.27 18.56
C GLU A 270 -7.57 21.03 19.45
N VAL A 271 -7.55 21.24 20.75
CA VAL A 271 -7.43 20.19 21.78
C VAL A 271 -8.76 20.07 22.49
N ASN A 272 -9.41 18.91 22.42
CA ASN A 272 -10.75 18.72 23.00
C ASN A 272 -11.76 19.81 22.58
N GLY A 273 -11.68 20.30 21.34
CA GLY A 273 -12.53 21.36 20.79
C GLY A 273 -12.15 22.80 21.20
N VAL A 274 -11.02 22.98 21.90
CA VAL A 274 -10.52 24.29 22.31
C VAL A 274 -9.30 24.64 21.47
N GLN A 275 -9.28 25.84 20.87
CA GLN A 275 -8.15 26.29 20.07
C GLN A 275 -6.97 26.69 20.97
N GLU A 276 -5.78 26.20 20.61
CA GLU A 276 -4.51 26.50 21.27
C GLU A 276 -3.46 26.89 20.22
N THR A 277 -2.46 27.71 20.66
CA THR A 277 -1.26 27.99 19.88
C THR A 277 -0.04 27.53 20.65
N ARG A 278 0.79 26.69 20.02
CA ARG A 278 2.07 26.25 20.59
C ARG A 278 3.21 26.90 19.83
N ASN A 279 3.95 27.77 20.50
CA ASN A 279 5.13 28.44 19.94
C ASN A 279 6.28 27.45 19.81
N LEU A 280 7.01 27.51 18.70
CA LEU A 280 8.14 26.67 18.38
C LEU A 280 9.44 27.51 18.27
N THR A 281 10.54 26.85 18.55
CA THR A 281 11.91 27.32 18.32
C THR A 281 12.56 26.54 17.18
N GLU A 282 13.76 26.90 16.78
CA GLU A 282 14.56 26.15 15.81
C GLU A 282 14.98 24.75 16.30
N ASN A 283 14.84 24.50 17.60
CA ASN A 283 15.09 23.19 18.20
C ASN A 283 13.86 22.28 18.17
N ASP A 284 12.70 22.79 17.83
CA ASP A 284 11.45 22.05 17.76
C ASP A 284 11.22 21.55 16.32
N LEU A 285 11.34 20.27 16.11
CA LEU A 285 11.15 19.62 14.81
C LEU A 285 9.66 19.32 14.58
N VAL A 286 9.17 19.53 13.37
CA VAL A 286 7.79 19.24 12.98
C VAL A 286 7.77 18.24 11.83
N PHE A 287 7.07 17.13 12.03
CA PHE A 287 6.86 16.10 11.01
C PHE A 287 5.39 16.04 10.64
N VAL A 288 5.06 16.41 9.42
CA VAL A 288 3.68 16.51 8.95
C VAL A 288 3.31 15.30 8.09
N THR A 289 2.33 14.52 8.52
CA THR A 289 1.64 13.61 7.63
C THR A 289 0.60 14.41 6.85
N ASN A 290 0.93 14.76 5.61
CA ASN A 290 0.08 15.55 4.74
C ASN A 290 -0.86 14.66 3.92
N GLY A 291 -2.15 14.95 3.95
CA GLY A 291 -3.18 14.12 3.32
C GLY A 291 -3.36 12.76 4.02
N SER A 292 -4.47 12.11 3.76
CA SER A 292 -4.75 10.77 4.27
C SER A 292 -5.70 10.04 3.34
N ILE A 293 -5.34 8.80 2.98
CA ILE A 293 -6.18 7.94 2.13
C ILE A 293 -7.42 7.42 2.84
N THR A 294 -7.44 7.45 4.17
CA THR A 294 -8.57 7.02 4.99
C THR A 294 -9.32 8.18 5.64
N ALA A 295 -8.94 9.44 5.34
CA ALA A 295 -9.73 10.60 5.76
C ALA A 295 -11.16 10.50 5.22
N ALA A 296 -12.12 10.94 6.03
CA ALA A 296 -13.54 10.90 5.71
C ALA A 296 -14.12 9.49 5.41
N THR A 297 -13.46 8.42 5.88
CA THR A 297 -14.04 7.07 5.82
C THR A 297 -15.36 7.02 6.58
N THR A 298 -16.39 6.50 5.93
CA THR A 298 -17.69 6.25 6.55
C THR A 298 -17.97 4.75 6.61
N TYR A 299 -18.86 4.35 7.50
CA TYR A 299 -19.17 2.94 7.77
C TYR A 299 -20.66 2.70 7.74
N GLY A 300 -21.07 1.64 7.07
CA GLY A 300 -22.41 1.08 7.15
C GLY A 300 -22.49 -0.07 8.16
N ASP A 301 -23.52 -0.88 8.00
CA ASP A 301 -23.73 -2.15 8.68
C ASP A 301 -24.54 -3.11 7.78
N ASN A 302 -24.97 -4.26 8.30
CA ASN A 302 -25.76 -5.22 7.53
C ASN A 302 -26.98 -4.59 6.81
N ASN A 303 -27.62 -3.61 7.41
CA ASN A 303 -28.91 -3.07 6.96
C ASN A 303 -28.81 -1.65 6.37
N THR A 304 -27.66 -1.00 6.52
CA THR A 304 -27.45 0.38 6.06
C THR A 304 -26.19 0.49 5.24
N PRO A 305 -26.21 1.20 4.08
CA PRO A 305 -25.00 1.49 3.33
C PRO A 305 -24.09 2.46 4.10
N ALA A 306 -22.81 2.50 3.74
CA ALA A 306 -21.92 3.53 4.24
C ALA A 306 -22.33 4.89 3.66
N PRO A 307 -22.51 5.95 4.48
CA PRO A 307 -22.88 7.27 3.97
C PRO A 307 -21.83 7.81 2.98
N ILE A 308 -22.26 8.27 1.82
CA ILE A 308 -21.40 8.92 0.84
C ILE A 308 -21.05 10.32 1.35
N SER A 309 -19.78 10.60 1.60
CA SER A 309 -19.27 11.89 2.04
C SER A 309 -18.12 12.34 1.16
N LYS A 310 -18.10 13.63 0.81
CA LYS A 310 -16.99 14.29 0.10
C LYS A 310 -16.25 15.28 1.02
N GLU A 311 -16.46 15.19 2.33
CA GLU A 311 -15.79 16.05 3.29
C GLU A 311 -14.29 15.78 3.32
N LEU A 312 -13.50 16.87 3.41
CA LEU A 312 -12.06 16.77 3.61
C LEU A 312 -11.78 16.51 5.09
N GLY A 313 -10.98 15.50 5.38
CA GLY A 313 -10.47 15.27 6.73
C GLY A 313 -9.43 16.33 7.14
N GLY A 314 -9.07 16.29 8.42
CA GLY A 314 -8.14 17.26 9.03
C GLY A 314 -6.78 17.34 8.32
N SER A 315 -6.22 16.20 7.90
CA SER A 315 -4.92 16.15 7.21
C SER A 315 -4.92 16.84 5.83
N TRP A 316 -6.02 16.76 5.07
CA TRP A 316 -6.17 17.51 3.80
C TRP A 316 -6.32 19.01 4.04
N SER A 317 -7.10 19.39 5.05
CA SER A 317 -7.29 20.78 5.43
C SER A 317 -5.98 21.42 5.90
N LEU A 318 -5.19 20.70 6.69
CA LEU A 318 -3.85 21.12 7.11
C LEU A 318 -2.93 21.30 5.90
N TRP A 319 -2.87 20.32 4.99
CA TRP A 319 -2.01 20.44 3.81
C TRP A 319 -2.38 21.63 2.94
N LYS A 320 -3.69 21.89 2.72
CA LYS A 320 -4.15 23.09 2.01
C LYS A 320 -3.73 24.39 2.70
N ASN A 321 -3.73 24.43 4.03
CA ASN A 321 -3.27 25.61 4.78
C ASN A 321 -1.76 25.81 4.67
N LEU A 322 -0.98 24.75 4.65
CA LEU A 322 0.46 24.79 4.42
C LEU A 322 0.79 25.23 2.99
N ALA A 323 0.16 24.65 1.98
CA ALA A 323 0.38 24.97 0.57
C ALA A 323 0.11 26.45 0.22
N LYS A 324 -0.77 27.13 0.97
CA LYS A 324 -0.99 28.58 0.82
C LYS A 324 0.19 29.43 1.28
N GLN A 325 1.08 28.90 2.10
CA GLN A 325 2.20 29.65 2.67
C GLN A 325 3.45 29.57 1.80
N ASP A 326 3.66 28.43 1.12
CA ASP A 326 4.82 28.22 0.25
C ASP A 326 4.53 27.16 -0.81
N GLU A 327 4.89 27.44 -2.09
CA GLU A 327 4.73 26.52 -3.22
C GLU A 327 5.50 25.20 -3.05
N ARG A 328 6.59 25.21 -2.28
CA ARG A 328 7.39 24.00 -1.96
C ARG A 328 6.63 22.98 -1.13
N PHE A 329 5.50 23.35 -0.57
CA PHE A 329 4.61 22.45 0.18
C PHE A 329 3.62 21.71 -0.71
N GLY A 330 3.74 21.86 -2.04
CA GLY A 330 2.98 21.09 -3.03
C GLY A 330 1.58 21.61 -3.31
N HIS A 331 0.81 20.79 -4.05
CA HIS A 331 -0.50 21.14 -4.58
C HIS A 331 -1.55 20.09 -4.17
N PRO A 332 -2.09 20.16 -2.92
CA PRO A 332 -3.03 19.15 -2.42
C PRO A 332 -4.31 19.00 -3.25
N GLU A 333 -4.74 20.04 -3.96
CA GLU A 333 -5.91 20.03 -4.84
C GLU A 333 -5.81 18.96 -5.95
N VAL A 334 -4.60 18.64 -6.42
CA VAL A 334 -4.36 17.57 -7.40
C VAL A 334 -4.86 16.21 -6.87
N PHE A 335 -4.77 15.99 -5.57
CA PHE A 335 -5.04 14.71 -4.92
C PHE A 335 -6.39 14.63 -4.20
N CYS A 336 -7.02 15.77 -3.88
CA CYS A 336 -8.27 15.79 -3.11
C CYS A 336 -9.41 16.59 -3.75
N GLU A 337 -9.15 17.29 -4.85
CA GLU A 337 -10.19 17.96 -5.62
C GLU A 337 -10.34 17.31 -7.01
N ASN A 338 -11.53 17.42 -7.59
CA ASN A 338 -11.81 16.90 -8.93
C ASN A 338 -11.51 15.39 -9.12
N LEU A 339 -11.57 14.63 -8.03
CA LEU A 339 -11.51 13.18 -8.12
C LEU A 339 -12.69 12.69 -8.97
N PRO A 340 -12.46 11.82 -9.96
CA PRO A 340 -13.54 11.17 -10.68
C PRO A 340 -14.46 10.44 -9.69
N GLU A 341 -15.76 10.44 -9.92
CA GLU A 341 -16.71 9.68 -9.06
C GLU A 341 -16.35 8.19 -9.04
N GLN A 342 -15.78 7.70 -10.13
CA GLN A 342 -15.26 6.33 -10.25
C GLN A 342 -14.03 6.04 -9.39
N SER A 343 -13.39 7.06 -8.79
CA SER A 343 -12.25 6.85 -7.88
C SER A 343 -12.66 6.34 -6.51
N TRP A 344 -13.96 6.37 -6.21
CA TRP A 344 -14.47 5.99 -4.92
C TRP A 344 -14.41 4.48 -4.73
N PHE A 345 -13.62 4.10 -3.78
CA PHE A 345 -13.40 2.71 -3.46
C PHE A 345 -14.33 2.31 -2.32
N VAL A 346 -15.12 1.28 -2.57
CA VAL A 346 -15.96 0.67 -1.54
C VAL A 346 -15.41 -0.70 -1.19
N SER A 347 -15.16 -0.92 0.08
CA SER A 347 -14.82 -2.22 0.61
C SER A 347 -15.83 -2.65 1.68
N ALA A 348 -15.83 -3.92 2.01
CA ALA A 348 -16.60 -4.45 3.11
C ALA A 348 -15.81 -5.51 3.87
N THR A 349 -16.01 -5.56 5.18
CA THR A 349 -15.50 -6.65 5.99
C THR A 349 -16.67 -7.55 6.35
N THR A 350 -16.62 -8.80 5.92
CA THR A 350 -17.63 -9.80 6.18
C THR A 350 -17.13 -10.79 7.22
N THR A 351 -17.79 -10.84 8.38
CA THR A 351 -17.59 -11.91 9.38
C THR A 351 -18.54 -13.04 9.04
N VAL A 352 -18.01 -14.15 8.58
CA VAL A 352 -18.76 -15.37 8.24
C VAL A 352 -18.94 -16.22 9.49
N LYS A 353 -20.18 -16.52 9.83
CA LYS A 353 -20.58 -17.33 10.99
C LYS A 353 -21.15 -18.69 10.60
N ASP A 354 -21.71 -18.79 9.39
CA ASP A 354 -22.24 -20.05 8.88
C ASP A 354 -21.15 -20.89 8.20
N LYS A 355 -20.84 -22.05 8.78
CA LYS A 355 -19.78 -22.95 8.30
C LYS A 355 -20.04 -23.50 6.88
N ARG A 356 -21.28 -23.50 6.40
CA ARG A 356 -21.61 -23.92 5.03
C ARG A 356 -20.98 -23.02 3.98
N ILE A 357 -20.77 -21.73 4.29
CA ILE A 357 -20.11 -20.78 3.38
C ILE A 357 -18.62 -21.14 3.20
N ALA A 358 -17.99 -21.69 4.23
CA ALA A 358 -16.59 -22.08 4.18
C ALA A 358 -16.30 -23.15 3.10
N GLU A 359 -17.29 -23.97 2.73
CA GLU A 359 -17.15 -24.97 1.67
C GLU A 359 -16.91 -24.33 0.29
N TYR A 360 -17.57 -23.20 0.02
CA TYR A 360 -17.35 -22.43 -1.22
C TYR A 360 -15.98 -21.78 -1.24
N ILE A 361 -15.54 -21.23 -0.12
CA ILE A 361 -14.17 -20.69 0.03
C ILE A 361 -13.13 -21.79 -0.22
N GLN A 362 -13.31 -22.97 0.40
CA GLN A 362 -12.41 -24.10 0.25
C GLN A 362 -12.41 -24.66 -1.18
N LYS A 363 -13.55 -24.66 -1.86
CA LYS A 363 -13.65 -25.10 -3.26
C LYS A 363 -12.76 -24.26 -4.18
N ILE A 364 -12.64 -22.95 -3.94
CA ILE A 364 -11.82 -22.04 -4.75
C ILE A 364 -10.38 -22.04 -4.26
N SER A 365 -10.14 -21.83 -2.96
CA SER A 365 -8.79 -21.72 -2.39
C SER A 365 -8.03 -23.04 -2.32
N LYS A 366 -8.74 -24.19 -2.37
CA LYS A 366 -8.21 -25.55 -2.16
C LYS A 366 -7.58 -25.75 -0.77
N ARG A 367 -7.98 -24.94 0.21
CA ARG A 367 -7.45 -24.96 1.58
C ARG A 367 -8.60 -24.87 2.58
N ASP A 368 -8.39 -25.50 3.75
CA ASP A 368 -9.30 -25.36 4.88
C ASP A 368 -9.11 -23.95 5.49
N PRO A 369 -10.15 -23.09 5.49
CA PRO A 369 -10.03 -21.74 6.01
C PRO A 369 -9.87 -21.67 7.53
N TYR A 370 -10.16 -22.77 8.26
CA TYR A 370 -10.00 -22.83 9.71
C TYR A 370 -8.65 -23.40 10.16
N ALA A 371 -7.77 -23.77 9.25
CA ALA A 371 -6.49 -24.43 9.56
C ALA A 371 -5.44 -23.53 10.22
N GLY A 372 -5.68 -22.23 10.39
CA GLY A 372 -4.71 -21.26 10.91
C GLY A 372 -3.56 -20.96 9.95
N LYS A 373 -3.67 -21.36 8.69
CA LYS A 373 -2.67 -21.20 7.63
C LYS A 373 -3.18 -20.28 6.53
N VAL A 374 -2.31 -20.01 5.55
CA VAL A 374 -2.67 -19.27 4.33
C VAL A 374 -3.94 -19.86 3.72
N VAL A 375 -4.94 -19.02 3.42
CA VAL A 375 -6.23 -19.43 2.82
C VAL A 375 -6.24 -19.09 1.33
N THR A 376 -6.54 -17.84 0.94
CA THR A 376 -6.56 -17.44 -0.48
C THR A 376 -5.16 -17.15 -1.03
N GLY A 377 -4.21 -16.87 -0.17
CA GLY A 377 -2.85 -16.47 -0.56
C GLY A 377 -2.77 -15.02 -1.05
N GLY A 378 -3.79 -14.23 -0.79
CA GLY A 378 -3.99 -12.87 -1.23
C GLY A 378 -5.31 -12.73 -1.98
N ILE A 379 -5.37 -11.81 -2.92
CA ILE A 379 -6.60 -11.38 -3.58
C ILE A 379 -7.04 -12.41 -4.64
N VAL A 380 -8.32 -12.80 -4.58
CA VAL A 380 -9.06 -13.50 -5.62
C VAL A 380 -9.96 -12.50 -6.32
N THR A 381 -9.80 -12.34 -7.62
CA THR A 381 -10.55 -11.38 -8.44
C THR A 381 -11.65 -12.08 -9.24
N VAL A 382 -12.82 -11.48 -9.31
CA VAL A 382 -13.96 -11.95 -10.10
C VAL A 382 -13.97 -11.22 -11.43
N ARG A 383 -13.55 -11.89 -12.52
CA ARG A 383 -13.34 -11.26 -13.84
C ARG A 383 -14.64 -10.74 -14.48
N ASP A 384 -15.72 -11.46 -14.28
CA ASP A 384 -17.05 -11.13 -14.82
C ASP A 384 -17.91 -10.28 -13.86
N SER A 385 -17.34 -9.79 -12.77
CA SER A 385 -18.02 -8.84 -11.89
C SER A 385 -18.07 -7.44 -12.48
N ASN A 386 -19.25 -6.86 -12.55
CA ASN A 386 -19.45 -5.48 -12.95
C ASN A 386 -18.70 -4.49 -12.01
N TRP A 387 -18.57 -4.85 -10.74
CA TRP A 387 -17.84 -4.04 -9.76
C TRP A 387 -16.33 -4.27 -9.77
N MET A 388 -15.80 -5.14 -10.64
CA MET A 388 -14.43 -5.65 -10.53
C MET A 388 -14.17 -6.14 -9.10
N MET A 389 -15.12 -6.93 -8.57
CA MET A 389 -15.07 -7.42 -7.20
C MET A 389 -13.84 -8.30 -6.97
N SER A 390 -13.21 -8.08 -5.84
CA SER A 390 -12.13 -8.93 -5.35
C SER A 390 -12.32 -9.19 -3.86
N TYR A 391 -11.76 -10.31 -3.37
CA TYR A 391 -11.82 -10.64 -1.96
C TYR A 391 -10.56 -11.35 -1.50
N THR A 392 -10.29 -11.33 -0.21
CA THR A 392 -9.18 -12.05 0.41
C THR A 392 -9.55 -12.59 1.78
N LEU A 393 -9.05 -13.78 2.06
CA LEU A 393 -8.96 -14.32 3.41
C LEU A 393 -7.49 -14.57 3.72
N ASN A 394 -6.99 -13.85 4.68
CA ASN A 394 -5.68 -14.11 5.27
C ASN A 394 -5.75 -15.31 6.24
N ARG A 395 -4.66 -15.61 6.96
CA ARG A 395 -4.67 -16.58 8.05
C ARG A 395 -5.76 -16.26 9.06
N GLN A 396 -6.47 -17.28 9.53
CA GLN A 396 -7.53 -17.16 10.55
C GLN A 396 -7.08 -17.78 11.86
N PRO A 397 -7.42 -17.19 13.02
CA PRO A 397 -8.17 -15.94 13.15
C PRO A 397 -7.34 -14.73 12.68
N HIS A 398 -8.00 -13.76 12.02
CA HIS A 398 -7.34 -12.53 11.56
C HIS A 398 -7.30 -11.44 12.64
N PHE A 399 -8.11 -11.59 13.68
CA PHE A 399 -8.12 -10.76 14.89
C PHE A 399 -7.91 -11.64 16.12
N LYS A 400 -7.14 -11.17 17.10
CA LYS A 400 -6.92 -11.91 18.35
C LYS A 400 -8.21 -12.20 19.11
N SER A 401 -9.18 -11.31 19.00
CA SER A 401 -10.51 -11.45 19.62
C SER A 401 -11.53 -12.22 18.77
N GLN A 402 -11.17 -12.64 17.56
CA GLN A 402 -12.04 -13.40 16.67
C GLN A 402 -12.26 -14.82 17.19
N SER A 403 -13.51 -15.28 17.15
CA SER A 403 -13.84 -16.67 17.44
C SER A 403 -13.19 -17.62 16.43
N LYS A 404 -12.77 -18.80 16.89
CA LYS A 404 -12.22 -19.85 16.01
C LYS A 404 -13.25 -20.44 15.04
N ASP A 405 -14.55 -20.22 15.32
CA ASP A 405 -15.66 -20.67 14.48
C ASP A 405 -16.12 -19.62 13.46
N GLU A 406 -15.47 -18.46 13.42
CA GLU A 406 -15.75 -17.37 12.50
C GLU A 406 -14.59 -17.19 11.50
N LEU A 407 -14.93 -16.71 10.30
CA LEU A 407 -13.95 -16.28 9.29
C LEU A 407 -14.16 -14.80 9.00
N VAL A 408 -13.09 -14.06 8.80
CA VAL A 408 -13.14 -12.65 8.39
C VAL A 408 -12.62 -12.54 6.98
N VAL A 409 -13.50 -12.07 6.09
CA VAL A 409 -13.26 -11.84 4.66
C VAL A 409 -13.22 -10.34 4.40
N TRP A 410 -12.23 -9.87 3.67
CA TRP A 410 -12.22 -8.52 3.13
C TRP A 410 -12.64 -8.58 1.67
N ILE A 411 -13.64 -7.78 1.29
CA ILE A 411 -14.21 -7.67 -0.05
C ILE A 411 -14.04 -6.23 -0.51
N TYR A 412 -13.76 -6.01 -1.81
CA TYR A 412 -13.81 -4.67 -2.38
C TYR A 412 -14.26 -4.68 -3.82
N GLY A 413 -14.86 -3.57 -4.27
CA GLY A 413 -15.15 -3.27 -5.66
C GLY A 413 -14.33 -2.08 -6.13
N LEU A 414 -13.63 -2.21 -7.26
CA LEU A 414 -12.88 -1.11 -7.86
C LEU A 414 -13.79 -0.16 -8.65
N TYR A 415 -14.85 -0.68 -9.28
CA TYR A 415 -15.73 0.11 -10.13
C TYR A 415 -16.98 0.53 -9.36
N SER A 416 -17.12 1.85 -9.16
CA SER A 416 -18.30 2.49 -8.59
C SER A 416 -19.26 3.00 -9.67
N GLY A 417 -20.48 3.37 -9.29
CA GLY A 417 -21.48 3.90 -10.20
C GLY A 417 -22.11 2.90 -11.17
N ILE A 418 -21.82 1.60 -11.01
CA ILE A 418 -22.30 0.52 -11.90
C ILE A 418 -23.04 -0.52 -11.04
N LYS A 419 -24.19 -0.99 -11.53
CA LYS A 419 -24.96 -2.07 -10.88
C LYS A 419 -24.16 -3.37 -10.84
N GLY A 420 -24.33 -4.14 -9.77
CA GLY A 420 -23.80 -5.50 -9.65
C GLY A 420 -24.39 -6.47 -10.68
N ASN A 421 -23.94 -7.71 -10.61
CA ASN A 421 -24.44 -8.77 -11.45
C ASN A 421 -25.70 -9.42 -10.87
N TYR A 422 -25.80 -9.50 -9.56
CA TYR A 422 -26.92 -10.03 -8.79
C TYR A 422 -27.71 -8.91 -8.13
N VAL A 423 -27.00 -7.96 -7.49
CA VAL A 423 -27.60 -6.80 -6.84
C VAL A 423 -27.73 -5.66 -7.84
N GLU A 424 -28.98 -5.19 -8.06
CA GLU A 424 -29.30 -4.15 -9.04
C GLU A 424 -29.00 -2.72 -8.56
N LYS A 425 -27.89 -2.54 -7.82
CA LYS A 425 -27.41 -1.25 -7.30
C LYS A 425 -25.91 -1.11 -7.49
N PRO A 426 -25.38 0.14 -7.56
CA PRO A 426 -23.96 0.39 -7.40
C PRO A 426 -23.48 -0.02 -5.99
N ILE A 427 -22.22 -0.46 -5.87
CA ILE A 427 -21.68 -0.97 -4.61
C ILE A 427 -21.73 0.07 -3.48
N GLU A 428 -21.55 1.35 -3.79
CA GLU A 428 -21.58 2.45 -2.83
C GLU A 428 -22.99 2.72 -2.23
N GLU A 429 -24.04 2.21 -2.86
CA GLU A 429 -25.42 2.31 -2.38
C GLU A 429 -25.88 1.04 -1.66
N CYS A 430 -25.01 0.01 -1.58
CA CYS A 430 -25.38 -1.28 -1.04
C CYS A 430 -25.24 -1.34 0.49
N THR A 431 -26.19 -2.01 1.13
CA THR A 431 -26.09 -2.46 2.52
C THR A 431 -25.04 -3.58 2.64
N GLY A 432 -24.66 -3.91 3.87
CA GLY A 432 -23.75 -5.04 4.10
C GLY A 432 -24.33 -6.36 3.59
N ILE A 433 -25.62 -6.61 3.78
CA ILE A 433 -26.29 -7.81 3.26
C ILE A 433 -26.17 -7.86 1.74
N GLU A 434 -26.47 -6.78 1.02
CA GLU A 434 -26.41 -6.73 -0.44
C GLU A 434 -24.97 -6.95 -0.99
N ILE A 435 -23.95 -6.42 -0.33
CA ILE A 435 -22.55 -6.72 -0.72
C ILE A 435 -22.22 -8.19 -0.50
N ALA A 436 -22.68 -8.78 0.61
CA ALA A 436 -22.50 -10.20 0.87
C ALA A 436 -23.25 -11.08 -0.13
N GLU A 437 -24.47 -10.70 -0.55
CA GLU A 437 -25.25 -11.40 -1.58
C GLU A 437 -24.52 -11.43 -2.92
N GLU A 438 -23.98 -10.29 -3.37
CA GLU A 438 -23.20 -10.21 -4.61
C GLU A 438 -21.94 -11.09 -4.53
N TRP A 439 -21.22 -11.06 -3.40
CA TRP A 439 -20.06 -11.92 -3.18
C TRP A 439 -20.42 -13.40 -3.21
N LEU A 440 -21.47 -13.82 -2.51
CA LEU A 440 -21.94 -15.21 -2.46
C LEU A 440 -22.42 -15.72 -3.82
N TYR A 441 -23.07 -14.86 -4.62
CA TYR A 441 -23.42 -15.16 -6.00
C TYR A 441 -22.17 -15.51 -6.84
N HIS A 442 -21.13 -14.69 -6.74
CA HIS A 442 -19.88 -14.92 -7.46
C HIS A 442 -19.08 -16.11 -6.91
N MET A 443 -19.31 -16.52 -5.67
CA MET A 443 -18.74 -17.75 -5.08
C MET A 443 -19.45 -19.03 -5.57
N GLY A 444 -20.58 -18.90 -6.26
CA GLY A 444 -21.37 -20.02 -6.77
C GLY A 444 -22.30 -20.64 -5.75
N VAL A 445 -22.73 -19.88 -4.76
CA VAL A 445 -23.80 -20.26 -3.83
C VAL A 445 -25.12 -20.34 -4.63
N PRO A 446 -25.96 -21.37 -4.45
CA PRO A 446 -27.29 -21.44 -5.05
C PRO A 446 -28.14 -20.22 -4.71
N GLU A 447 -28.86 -19.66 -5.70
CA GLU A 447 -29.56 -18.39 -5.54
C GLU A 447 -30.59 -18.41 -4.40
N GLU A 448 -31.24 -19.56 -4.17
CA GLU A 448 -32.18 -19.77 -3.08
C GLU A 448 -31.58 -19.69 -1.66
N LEU A 449 -30.24 -19.81 -1.54
CA LEU A 449 -29.52 -19.76 -0.26
C LEU A 449 -28.80 -18.43 -0.04
N ILE A 450 -28.62 -17.62 -1.09
CA ILE A 450 -27.80 -16.39 -1.02
C ILE A 450 -28.32 -15.45 0.08
N HIS A 451 -29.61 -15.16 0.10
CA HIS A 451 -30.17 -14.23 1.08
C HIS A 451 -30.09 -14.75 2.52
N GLU A 452 -30.36 -16.04 2.74
CA GLU A 452 -30.20 -16.68 4.06
C GLU A 452 -28.75 -16.56 4.54
N PHE A 453 -27.79 -16.92 3.70
CA PHE A 453 -26.38 -16.86 4.06
C PHE A 453 -25.89 -15.43 4.31
N ALA A 454 -26.33 -14.47 3.51
CA ALA A 454 -25.94 -13.07 3.68
C ALA A 454 -26.53 -12.45 4.94
N SER A 455 -27.83 -12.69 5.21
CA SER A 455 -28.55 -12.04 6.31
C SER A 455 -28.35 -12.71 7.67
N GLU A 456 -28.27 -14.04 7.72
CA GLU A 456 -28.17 -14.83 8.95
C GLU A 456 -26.76 -15.38 9.19
N GLY A 457 -26.05 -15.75 8.10
CA GLY A 457 -24.73 -16.37 8.14
C GLY A 457 -23.56 -15.39 8.13
N CYS A 458 -23.80 -14.12 7.83
CA CYS A 458 -22.78 -13.08 7.72
C CYS A 458 -23.09 -11.85 8.57
N ASN A 459 -22.02 -11.15 8.97
CA ASN A 459 -22.09 -9.77 9.46
C ASN A 459 -21.14 -8.92 8.62
N THR A 460 -21.69 -8.07 7.77
CA THR A 460 -20.92 -7.33 6.76
C THR A 460 -20.96 -5.83 7.04
N VAL A 461 -19.79 -5.21 7.11
CA VAL A 461 -19.59 -3.79 7.38
C VAL A 461 -19.05 -3.10 6.14
N PRO A 462 -19.89 -2.38 5.36
CA PRO A 462 -19.44 -1.54 4.26
C PRO A 462 -18.57 -0.38 4.74
N CYS A 463 -17.51 -0.07 3.97
CA CYS A 463 -16.63 1.07 4.16
C CYS A 463 -16.57 1.87 2.87
N TYR A 464 -16.93 3.14 2.91
CA TYR A 464 -16.77 4.07 1.80
C TYR A 464 -15.57 4.97 2.05
N MET A 465 -14.64 5.03 1.10
CA MET A 465 -13.35 5.73 1.23
C MET A 465 -13.09 6.62 0.01
N PRO A 466 -13.46 7.91 0.07
CA PRO A 466 -13.40 8.81 -1.09
C PRO A 466 -11.98 9.13 -1.58
N TYR A 467 -10.96 8.93 -0.74
CA TYR A 467 -9.57 9.29 -1.04
C TYR A 467 -8.62 8.10 -1.15
N ILE A 468 -9.14 6.86 -1.17
CA ILE A 468 -8.30 5.66 -1.04
C ILE A 468 -7.26 5.51 -2.15
N THR A 469 -7.55 5.97 -3.37
CA THR A 469 -6.63 5.91 -4.52
C THR A 469 -6.09 7.29 -4.93
N SER A 470 -6.34 8.34 -4.15
CA SER A 470 -5.98 9.72 -4.48
C SER A 470 -4.47 9.94 -4.75
N TYR A 471 -3.61 9.16 -4.11
CA TYR A 471 -2.16 9.20 -4.37
C TYR A 471 -1.77 8.73 -5.78
N PHE A 472 -2.66 8.08 -6.51
CA PHE A 472 -2.45 7.68 -7.91
C PHE A 472 -2.94 8.72 -8.93
N MET A 473 -3.41 9.87 -8.53
CA MET A 473 -3.81 10.93 -9.45
C MET A 473 -2.65 11.34 -10.37
N ALA A 474 -2.95 11.62 -11.64
CA ALA A 474 -1.97 12.12 -12.59
C ALA A 474 -1.41 13.46 -12.09
N ARG A 475 -0.10 13.56 -11.97
CA ARG A 475 0.60 14.64 -11.30
C ARG A 475 1.85 15.10 -12.03
N LYS A 476 2.40 16.20 -11.58
CA LYS A 476 3.66 16.79 -12.04
C LYS A 476 4.68 16.86 -10.89
N ASP A 477 5.92 17.16 -11.22
CA ASP A 477 6.94 17.47 -10.24
C ASP A 477 6.52 18.70 -9.43
N GLY A 478 6.72 18.64 -8.11
CA GLY A 478 6.32 19.68 -7.17
C GLY A 478 4.88 19.56 -6.65
N ASP A 479 4.02 18.72 -7.22
CA ASP A 479 2.67 18.51 -6.69
C ASP A 479 2.70 17.85 -5.30
N ARG A 480 3.70 17.00 -5.03
CA ARG A 480 4.02 16.54 -3.68
C ARG A 480 5.20 17.32 -3.13
N PRO A 481 5.20 17.74 -1.85
CA PRO A 481 6.38 18.31 -1.22
C PRO A 481 7.50 17.25 -1.12
N LEU A 482 8.75 17.67 -1.23
CA LEU A 482 9.87 16.83 -0.83
C LEU A 482 9.74 16.45 0.65
N VAL A 483 10.29 15.30 1.05
CA VAL A 483 10.32 14.90 2.46
C VAL A 483 10.88 16.01 3.34
N VAL A 484 11.99 16.62 2.97
CA VAL A 484 12.49 17.85 3.56
C VAL A 484 12.58 18.89 2.45
N PRO A 485 11.65 19.86 2.37
CA PRO A 485 11.68 20.90 1.36
C PRO A 485 12.97 21.73 1.40
N ASN A 486 13.44 22.15 0.24
CA ASN A 486 14.65 22.96 0.15
C ASN A 486 14.57 24.21 1.03
N GLY A 487 15.58 24.42 1.88
CA GLY A 487 15.63 25.52 2.84
C GLY A 487 14.90 25.26 4.17
N SER A 488 14.23 24.13 4.32
CA SER A 488 13.61 23.75 5.58
C SER A 488 14.65 23.51 6.67
N LYS A 489 14.44 24.11 7.85
CA LYS A 489 15.30 23.92 9.02
C LYS A 489 14.74 22.92 10.01
N ASN A 490 13.42 22.86 10.16
CA ASN A 490 12.79 22.11 11.22
C ASN A 490 11.42 21.52 10.85
N ILE A 491 11.00 21.59 9.59
CA ILE A 491 9.75 20.97 9.12
C ILE A 491 10.03 19.95 8.03
N ALA A 492 9.38 18.79 8.11
CA ALA A 492 9.41 17.72 7.12
C ALA A 492 8.01 17.18 6.84
N PHE A 493 7.81 16.62 5.64
CA PHE A 493 6.61 15.91 5.22
C PHE A 493 6.89 14.42 5.18
N ILE A 494 5.95 13.61 5.66
CA ILE A 494 6.08 12.16 5.74
C ILE A 494 4.80 11.45 5.29
N GLY A 495 4.93 10.20 4.86
CA GLY A 495 3.82 9.39 4.40
C GLY A 495 3.58 9.45 2.89
N ASN A 496 2.41 9.01 2.44
CA ASN A 496 2.12 8.75 1.02
C ASN A 496 2.13 10.00 0.12
N PHE A 497 2.03 11.19 0.67
CA PHE A 497 1.98 12.45 -0.09
C PHE A 497 3.25 13.30 0.04
N ALA A 498 4.30 12.77 0.65
CA ALA A 498 5.64 13.31 0.55
C ALA A 498 6.39 12.65 -0.63
N GLU A 499 7.25 13.39 -1.32
CA GLU A 499 7.97 12.88 -2.48
C GLU A 499 9.31 12.27 -2.07
N THR A 500 9.50 11.00 -2.36
CA THR A 500 10.81 10.31 -2.36
C THR A 500 11.02 9.58 -3.68
N PRO A 501 12.23 9.63 -4.26
CA PRO A 501 12.48 9.04 -5.57
C PRO A 501 12.54 7.50 -5.50
N ARG A 502 12.19 6.86 -6.62
CA ARG A 502 12.35 5.42 -6.89
C ARG A 502 11.48 4.48 -6.05
N ASP A 503 10.80 4.94 -5.03
CA ASP A 503 9.88 4.11 -4.25
C ASP A 503 8.43 4.40 -4.62
N THR A 504 7.52 3.56 -4.19
CA THR A 504 6.11 3.60 -4.58
C THR A 504 5.20 3.89 -3.40
N VAL A 505 4.33 4.86 -3.57
CA VAL A 505 3.27 5.20 -2.62
C VAL A 505 2.40 3.99 -2.27
N PHE A 506 1.59 4.08 -1.23
CA PHE A 506 0.68 3.03 -0.75
C PHE A 506 1.36 1.82 -0.08
N THR A 507 2.66 1.67 -0.20
CA THR A 507 3.39 0.64 0.53
C THR A 507 3.69 1.06 1.97
N THR A 508 3.76 0.10 2.89
CA THR A 508 4.24 0.35 4.25
C THR A 508 5.69 0.83 4.24
N GLU A 509 6.48 0.34 3.28
CA GLU A 509 7.85 0.77 3.06
C GLU A 509 7.95 2.28 2.79
N TYR A 510 7.11 2.82 1.90
CA TYR A 510 7.13 4.25 1.55
C TYR A 510 6.91 5.14 2.78
N SER A 511 5.96 4.78 3.63
CA SER A 511 5.70 5.51 4.87
C SER A 511 6.90 5.49 5.82
N VAL A 512 7.55 4.34 5.98
CA VAL A 512 8.72 4.20 6.86
C VAL A 512 9.95 4.87 6.25
N ARG A 513 10.15 4.78 4.92
CA ARG A 513 11.23 5.44 4.20
C ARG A 513 11.19 6.95 4.35
N THR A 514 10.04 7.56 4.07
CA THR A 514 9.88 9.02 4.23
C THR A 514 10.13 9.49 5.66
N ALA A 515 9.73 8.69 6.65
CA ALA A 515 10.01 8.94 8.05
C ALA A 515 11.51 8.89 8.38
N MET A 516 12.21 7.86 7.88
CA MET A 516 13.66 7.71 8.06
C MET A 516 14.42 8.87 7.39
N GLU A 517 14.08 9.20 6.14
CA GLU A 517 14.66 10.33 5.40
C GLU A 517 14.48 11.65 6.16
N ALA A 518 13.26 11.91 6.66
CA ALA A 518 12.96 13.13 7.40
C ALA A 518 13.81 13.26 8.67
N VAL A 519 13.84 12.22 9.49
CA VAL A 519 14.59 12.21 10.76
C VAL A 519 16.09 12.31 10.50
N TYR A 520 16.62 11.56 9.55
CA TYR A 520 18.06 11.54 9.26
C TYR A 520 18.53 12.87 8.67
N THR A 521 17.72 13.49 7.82
CA THR A 521 18.05 14.80 7.23
C THR A 521 17.99 15.92 8.28
N LEU A 522 16.90 16.01 9.08
CA LEU A 522 16.73 17.11 10.03
C LEU A 522 17.69 17.04 11.24
N LEU A 523 18.17 15.86 11.58
CA LEU A 523 19.10 15.65 12.69
C LEU A 523 20.55 15.43 12.25
N ASP A 524 20.84 15.38 10.95
CA ASP A 524 22.16 15.01 10.41
C ASP A 524 22.66 13.71 11.03
N VAL A 525 21.82 12.66 10.96
CA VAL A 525 22.15 11.34 11.51
C VAL A 525 23.28 10.72 10.69
N ASP A 526 24.34 10.29 11.36
CA ASP A 526 25.53 9.65 10.75
C ASP A 526 25.24 8.21 10.31
N ARG A 527 24.25 8.06 9.39
CA ARG A 527 23.85 6.81 8.76
C ARG A 527 23.00 7.09 7.52
N GLY A 528 23.22 6.37 6.43
CA GLY A 528 22.42 6.50 5.21
C GLY A 528 21.06 5.80 5.32
N VAL A 529 20.09 6.33 4.60
CA VAL A 529 18.81 5.63 4.36
C VAL A 529 19.08 4.49 3.36
N PRO A 530 18.62 3.25 3.62
CA PRO A 530 18.80 2.14 2.69
C PRO A 530 18.25 2.49 1.29
N GLU A 531 19.02 2.15 0.24
CA GLU A 531 18.54 2.36 -1.12
C GLU A 531 17.33 1.47 -1.42
N VAL A 532 16.45 1.94 -2.32
CA VAL A 532 15.42 1.10 -2.92
C VAL A 532 16.10 -0.03 -3.71
N PHE A 533 15.63 -1.27 -3.53
CA PHE A 533 16.21 -2.42 -4.22
C PHE A 533 16.31 -2.21 -5.72
N ALA A 534 17.53 -2.24 -6.23
CA ALA A 534 17.88 -1.82 -7.61
C ALA A 534 17.57 -2.90 -8.67
N SER A 535 16.54 -3.70 -8.49
CA SER A 535 16.15 -4.82 -9.36
C SER A 535 15.89 -4.39 -10.80
N ALA A 536 15.40 -3.17 -11.00
CA ALA A 536 15.17 -2.59 -12.32
C ALA A 536 16.46 -2.41 -13.16
N TYR A 537 17.61 -2.50 -12.57
CA TYR A 537 18.92 -2.39 -13.24
C TYR A 537 19.69 -3.71 -13.26
N ASP A 538 19.12 -4.80 -12.76
CA ASP A 538 19.73 -6.12 -12.74
C ASP A 538 19.32 -6.92 -13.98
N LEU A 539 20.27 -7.18 -14.88
CA LEU A 539 20.03 -7.94 -16.12
C LEU A 539 19.45 -9.33 -15.86
N ARG A 540 19.80 -9.98 -14.75
CA ARG A 540 19.26 -11.31 -14.37
C ARG A 540 17.76 -11.22 -14.08
N VAL A 541 17.36 -10.16 -13.37
CA VAL A 541 15.95 -9.89 -13.08
C VAL A 541 15.21 -9.55 -14.37
N LEU A 542 15.75 -8.64 -15.17
CA LEU A 542 15.10 -8.17 -16.40
C LEU A 542 14.87 -9.28 -17.43
N THR A 543 15.87 -10.13 -17.66
CA THR A 543 15.75 -11.24 -18.60
C THR A 543 14.70 -12.26 -18.11
N LYS A 544 14.72 -12.61 -16.83
CA LYS A 544 13.73 -13.53 -16.25
C LYS A 544 12.32 -12.96 -16.29
N SER A 545 12.15 -11.71 -15.91
CA SER A 545 10.86 -11.02 -15.96
C SER A 545 10.31 -10.90 -17.38
N THR A 546 11.18 -10.62 -18.36
CA THR A 546 10.80 -10.60 -19.79
C THR A 546 10.26 -11.96 -20.25
N SER A 547 10.98 -13.04 -19.95
CA SER A 547 10.52 -14.40 -20.28
C SER A 547 9.14 -14.69 -19.67
N ARG A 548 8.94 -14.27 -18.45
CA ARG A 548 7.69 -14.49 -17.73
C ARG A 548 6.53 -13.67 -18.30
N LEU A 549 6.76 -12.38 -18.60
CA LEU A 549 5.76 -11.52 -19.25
C LEU A 549 5.35 -12.01 -20.64
N MET A 550 6.23 -12.76 -21.31
CA MET A 550 5.98 -13.37 -22.61
C MET A 550 5.29 -14.75 -22.49
N ASP A 551 4.85 -15.19 -21.30
CA ASP A 551 4.26 -16.50 -21.05
C ASP A 551 5.11 -17.66 -21.60
N GLY A 552 6.44 -17.53 -21.52
CA GLY A 552 7.42 -18.53 -21.98
C GLY A 552 7.67 -18.55 -23.49
N LYS A 553 7.13 -17.59 -24.26
CA LYS A 553 7.50 -17.44 -25.67
C LYS A 553 8.97 -17.03 -25.78
N LYS A 554 9.66 -17.52 -26.81
CA LYS A 554 11.03 -17.10 -27.10
C LYS A 554 11.06 -15.78 -27.85
N LEU A 555 12.16 -15.04 -27.75
CA LEU A 555 12.40 -13.81 -28.52
C LEU A 555 12.20 -14.03 -30.03
N ALA A 556 12.57 -15.20 -30.54
CA ALA A 556 12.40 -15.56 -31.95
C ALA A 556 10.94 -15.68 -32.40
N ASP A 557 10.01 -15.90 -31.45
CA ASP A 557 8.58 -16.08 -31.72
C ASP A 557 7.81 -14.75 -31.77
N VAL A 558 8.43 -13.66 -31.31
CA VAL A 558 7.83 -12.33 -31.31
C VAL A 558 7.79 -11.75 -32.72
N LYS A 559 6.64 -11.22 -33.11
CA LYS A 559 6.46 -10.58 -34.42
C LYS A 559 7.06 -9.17 -34.41
N VAL A 560 8.33 -9.07 -34.78
CA VAL A 560 9.02 -7.78 -34.93
C VAL A 560 9.17 -7.40 -36.41
N PRO A 561 9.20 -6.09 -36.77
CA PRO A 561 9.44 -5.64 -38.13
C PRO A 561 10.71 -6.25 -38.71
N PHE A 562 10.69 -6.55 -40.02
CA PHE A 562 11.78 -7.22 -40.74
C PHE A 562 13.19 -6.60 -40.51
N LEU A 563 13.26 -5.28 -40.39
CA LEU A 563 14.51 -4.58 -40.10
C LEU A 563 15.05 -4.90 -38.71
N VAL A 564 14.18 -5.04 -37.71
CA VAL A 564 14.57 -5.42 -36.34
C VAL A 564 15.07 -6.87 -36.32
N LYS A 565 14.42 -7.80 -37.04
CA LYS A 565 14.90 -9.18 -37.21
C LYS A 565 16.31 -9.28 -37.85
N LEU A 566 16.64 -8.36 -38.73
CA LEU A 566 17.98 -8.29 -39.35
C LEU A 566 19.04 -7.81 -38.34
N PHE A 567 18.67 -6.86 -37.47
CA PHE A 567 19.50 -6.41 -36.35
C PHE A 567 19.65 -7.51 -35.28
N GLU A 568 18.57 -8.25 -34.98
CA GLU A 568 18.59 -9.37 -34.03
C GLU A 568 19.56 -10.47 -34.45
N LYS A 569 19.58 -10.88 -35.75
CA LYS A 569 20.53 -11.86 -36.25
C LYS A 569 21.99 -11.39 -36.12
N ARG A 570 22.26 -10.09 -36.30
CA ARG A 570 23.57 -9.52 -36.10
C ARG A 570 23.95 -9.41 -34.62
N ALA A 571 23.00 -9.03 -33.76
CA ALA A 571 23.18 -8.98 -32.32
C ALA A 571 23.39 -10.38 -31.73
N ALA A 572 22.59 -11.37 -32.11
CA ALA A 572 22.74 -12.77 -31.70
C ALA A 572 24.14 -13.33 -32.02
N LYS A 573 24.68 -12.94 -33.18
CA LYS A 573 26.06 -13.34 -33.56
C LYS A 573 27.14 -12.67 -32.70
N LYS A 574 26.87 -11.45 -32.20
CA LYS A 574 27.79 -10.69 -31.34
C LYS A 574 27.76 -11.14 -29.89
N ILE A 575 26.63 -11.62 -29.41
CA ILE A 575 26.48 -12.08 -28.02
C ILE A 575 26.91 -13.54 -27.81
N LYS A 576 27.17 -14.28 -28.88
CA LYS A 576 27.59 -15.70 -28.81
C LYS A 576 28.88 -15.85 -27.99
N GLY A 577 28.82 -16.70 -26.98
CA GLY A 577 29.93 -16.93 -26.04
C GLY A 577 30.12 -15.82 -25.02
N THR A 578 29.18 -14.91 -24.88
CA THR A 578 29.19 -13.85 -23.86
C THR A 578 28.23 -14.16 -22.70
N MET A 579 28.45 -13.47 -21.58
CA MET A 579 27.54 -13.51 -20.42
C MET A 579 26.08 -13.19 -20.79
N ILE A 580 25.84 -12.38 -21.80
CA ILE A 580 24.47 -12.06 -22.26
C ILE A 580 23.82 -13.30 -22.88
N GLU A 581 24.53 -14.10 -23.65
CA GLU A 581 23.99 -15.37 -24.18
C GLU A 581 23.63 -16.32 -23.04
N GLU A 582 24.47 -16.42 -22.01
CA GLU A 582 24.20 -17.26 -20.84
C GLU A 582 22.93 -16.78 -20.12
N LEU A 583 22.79 -15.48 -19.83
CA LEU A 583 21.61 -14.91 -19.18
C LEU A 583 20.32 -15.17 -19.98
N LEU A 584 20.36 -15.03 -21.30
CA LEU A 584 19.19 -15.29 -22.15
C LEU A 584 18.82 -16.77 -22.20
N LYS A 585 19.80 -17.68 -22.15
CA LYS A 585 19.57 -19.14 -22.05
C LYS A 585 18.99 -19.50 -20.69
N ASP A 586 19.55 -18.98 -19.60
CA ASP A 586 19.06 -19.21 -18.23
C ASP A 586 17.63 -18.72 -18.04
N ALA A 587 17.25 -17.64 -18.73
CA ALA A 587 15.90 -17.11 -18.76
C ALA A 587 14.97 -17.79 -19.79
N ASN A 588 15.46 -18.79 -20.52
CA ASN A 588 14.73 -19.51 -21.60
C ASN A 588 14.18 -18.58 -22.71
N LEU A 589 14.87 -17.47 -22.97
CA LEU A 589 14.50 -16.51 -24.03
C LEU A 589 15.06 -16.89 -25.42
N ILE A 590 16.11 -17.70 -25.43
CA ILE A 590 16.73 -18.23 -26.68
C ILE A 590 16.99 -19.73 -26.60
#